data_76a114f684efa7dc4b8664af1a1b4de3
#
_entry.id   76a114f684efa7dc4b8664af1a1b4de3
#
_cell.length_a   1.000
_cell.length_b   1.000
_cell.length_c   1.000
_cell.angle_alpha   90.00
_cell.angle_beta   90.00
_cell.angle_gamma   90.00
#
_symmetry.space_group_name_H-M   'P 1'
#
loop_
_entity.id
_entity.type
_entity.pdbx_description
1 polymer ?
#
loop_
_entity_poly.entity_id
_entity_poly.type
_entity_poly.pdbx_seq_one_letter_code
_entity_poly.pdbx_strand_id
1 'polypeptide(L)'
;MDNTKPHKFFDAYLNNDLDSLKEYLLNKKEELKNGQVAGVGKDVLATAPKDYFNSYNPQRIDNFYNIFQFYNEEIYNLYKALRSLTIEACEYYGLDFEKEKFMLHGWFNSEGNKNHVDLDNKDSYHDHSEGKGFPYFHGYYCVNAEPSSTYYRIHGDSAFENVNKNNRAILSETGHPHSIGLWPFEEDRITIAYDITPLRFIAAGGYYDQSWVPLG
;
A
#
# COMPACT_ATOMS: atom_id res chain seq x y z
N MET A 1 -6.72 16.90 -11.27
CA MET A 1 -5.36 16.45 -11.66
C MET A 1 -5.11 16.90 -13.09
N ASP A 2 -3.96 17.43 -13.39
CA ASP A 2 -3.58 17.80 -14.76
C ASP A 2 -3.16 16.55 -15.54
N ASN A 3 -4.09 16.00 -16.31
CA ASN A 3 -3.91 14.77 -17.10
C ASN A 3 -2.96 14.94 -18.30
N THR A 4 -2.41 16.15 -18.51
CA THR A 4 -1.39 16.37 -19.56
C THR A 4 0.03 16.06 -19.06
N LYS A 5 0.22 15.92 -17.75
CA LYS A 5 1.49 15.58 -17.15
C LYS A 5 1.80 14.09 -17.37
N PRO A 6 3.04 13.74 -17.73
CA PRO A 6 3.44 12.35 -17.82
C PRO A 6 3.38 11.69 -16.44
N HIS A 7 3.15 10.38 -16.45
CA HIS A 7 3.24 9.57 -15.22
C HIS A 7 4.60 9.72 -14.55
N LYS A 8 4.59 9.87 -13.22
CA LYS A 8 5.81 10.02 -12.43
C LYS A 8 5.70 9.19 -11.15
N PHE A 9 6.78 8.47 -10.82
CA PHE A 9 6.99 7.93 -9.49
C PHE A 9 7.68 8.97 -8.61
N PHE A 10 7.16 9.14 -7.41
CA PHE A 10 7.77 9.94 -6.34
C PHE A 10 8.30 8.95 -5.32
N ASP A 11 9.51 9.16 -4.81
CA ASP A 11 10.08 8.25 -3.84
C ASP A 11 10.92 8.95 -2.78
N ALA A 12 10.99 8.33 -1.63
CA ALA A 12 11.82 8.75 -0.51
C ALA A 12 12.50 7.53 0.13
N TYR A 13 13.76 7.70 0.52
CA TYR A 13 14.46 6.73 1.35
C TYR A 13 14.37 7.17 2.81
N LEU A 14 13.85 6.29 3.64
CA LEU A 14 13.78 6.49 5.08
C LEU A 14 15.02 5.88 5.75
N ASN A 15 15.21 6.20 7.02
CA ASN A 15 16.25 5.60 7.84
C ASN A 15 15.60 4.88 9.03
N ASN A 16 14.62 4.05 8.75
CA ASN A 16 13.92 3.23 9.74
C ASN A 16 14.76 2.02 10.15
N ASP A 17 14.60 1.59 11.39
CA ASP A 17 15.07 0.28 11.85
C ASP A 17 14.15 -0.80 11.28
N LEU A 18 14.57 -1.41 10.16
CA LEU A 18 13.76 -2.40 9.45
C LEU A 18 13.63 -3.73 10.20
N ASP A 19 14.61 -4.10 11.02
CA ASP A 19 14.53 -5.32 11.82
C ASP A 19 13.47 -5.18 12.91
N SER A 20 13.46 -4.05 13.61
CA SER A 20 12.44 -3.68 14.59
C SER A 20 11.04 -3.60 13.95
N LEU A 21 10.93 -2.95 12.79
CA LEU A 21 9.66 -2.82 12.08
C LEU A 21 9.15 -4.18 11.59
N LYS A 22 10.01 -5.02 11.03
CA LYS A 22 9.69 -6.39 10.58
C LYS A 22 9.14 -7.23 11.73
N GLU A 23 9.84 -7.25 12.87
CA GLU A 23 9.39 -7.96 14.06
C GLU A 23 8.00 -7.45 14.53
N TYR A 24 7.84 -6.14 14.59
CA TYR A 24 6.57 -5.52 14.95
C TYR A 24 5.41 -5.95 14.04
N LEU A 25 5.62 -5.93 12.72
CA LEU A 25 4.60 -6.31 11.74
C LEU A 25 4.25 -7.80 11.80
N LEU A 26 5.25 -8.67 12.00
CA LEU A 26 5.01 -10.11 12.17
C LEU A 26 4.22 -10.41 13.44
N ASN A 27 4.49 -9.71 14.54
CA ASN A 27 3.70 -9.81 15.76
C ASN A 27 2.26 -9.32 15.54
N LYS A 28 2.06 -8.23 14.80
CA LYS A 28 0.73 -7.74 14.41
C LYS A 28 -0.01 -8.73 13.50
N LYS A 29 0.68 -9.38 12.58
CA LYS A 29 0.11 -10.46 11.76
C LYS A 29 -0.50 -11.55 12.63
N GLU A 30 0.20 -12.00 13.66
CA GLU A 30 -0.30 -13.03 14.56
C GLU A 30 -1.45 -12.52 15.46
N GLU A 31 -1.37 -11.30 15.97
CA GLU A 31 -2.49 -10.67 16.71
C GLU A 31 -3.77 -10.62 15.86
N LEU A 32 -3.65 -10.22 14.59
CA LEU A 32 -4.75 -10.16 13.65
C LEU A 32 -5.33 -11.53 13.36
N LYS A 33 -4.50 -12.52 13.02
CA LYS A 33 -4.92 -13.90 12.77
C LYS A 33 -5.66 -14.52 13.95
N ASN A 34 -5.32 -14.11 15.16
CA ASN A 34 -5.94 -14.60 16.40
C ASN A 34 -7.19 -13.78 16.80
N GLY A 35 -7.56 -12.76 16.04
CA GLY A 35 -8.68 -11.87 16.36
C GLY A 35 -8.46 -11.05 17.63
N GLN A 36 -7.20 -10.74 17.95
CA GLN A 36 -6.81 -9.99 19.15
C GLN A 36 -6.90 -8.45 18.94
N VAL A 37 -7.16 -8.02 17.72
CA VAL A 37 -7.36 -6.61 17.42
C VAL A 37 -8.83 -6.26 17.66
N ALA A 38 -9.09 -5.19 18.38
CA ALA A 38 -10.44 -4.76 18.71
C ALA A 38 -11.28 -4.56 17.44
N GLY A 39 -12.46 -5.15 17.41
CA GLY A 39 -13.40 -5.06 16.28
C GLY A 39 -13.23 -6.12 15.19
N VAL A 40 -12.16 -6.91 15.21
CA VAL A 40 -11.95 -7.98 14.23
C VAL A 40 -12.33 -9.34 14.84
N GLY A 41 -13.39 -9.94 14.32
CA GLY A 41 -13.83 -11.28 14.75
C GLY A 41 -12.96 -12.40 14.19
N LYS A 42 -12.77 -13.47 14.97
CA LYS A 42 -11.99 -14.67 14.55
C LYS A 42 -12.53 -15.29 13.27
N ASP A 43 -13.83 -15.24 13.04
CA ASP A 43 -14.49 -15.86 11.89
C ASP A 43 -14.13 -15.16 10.57
N VAL A 44 -13.79 -13.87 10.63
CA VAL A 44 -13.35 -13.10 9.46
C VAL A 44 -11.96 -13.54 8.99
N LEU A 45 -11.13 -14.06 9.91
CA LEU A 45 -9.78 -14.50 9.64
C LEU A 45 -9.69 -15.97 9.19
N ALA A 46 -10.73 -16.77 9.47
CA ALA A 46 -10.71 -18.23 9.25
C ALA A 46 -10.63 -18.64 7.77
N THR A 47 -10.91 -17.74 6.84
CA THR A 47 -10.97 -17.99 5.40
C THR A 47 -9.81 -17.37 4.63
N ALA A 48 -8.91 -16.64 5.30
CA ALA A 48 -7.69 -16.15 4.65
C ALA A 48 -6.78 -17.32 4.23
N PRO A 49 -6.16 -17.27 3.02
CA PRO A 49 -5.18 -18.27 2.62
C PRO A 49 -4.07 -18.39 3.68
N LYS A 50 -3.69 -19.62 4.02
CA LYS A 50 -2.76 -19.88 5.14
C LYS A 50 -1.33 -19.39 4.88
N ASP A 51 -0.98 -19.25 3.61
CA ASP A 51 0.35 -18.93 3.08
C ASP A 51 0.48 -17.46 2.66
N TYR A 52 -0.64 -16.74 2.62
CA TYR A 52 -0.70 -15.32 2.30
C TYR A 52 -1.46 -14.56 3.37
N PHE A 53 -0.85 -13.53 3.91
CA PHE A 53 -1.51 -12.61 4.81
C PHE A 53 -1.40 -11.18 4.29
N ASN A 54 -2.56 -10.54 4.21
CA ASN A 54 -2.72 -9.15 3.92
C ASN A 54 -3.62 -8.54 4.98
N SER A 55 -3.17 -7.48 5.65
CA SER A 55 -4.02 -6.78 6.63
C SER A 55 -5.20 -6.06 5.95
N TYR A 56 -5.11 -5.84 4.64
CA TYR A 56 -6.24 -5.55 3.76
C TYR A 56 -6.82 -6.88 3.27
N ASN A 57 -7.77 -7.44 3.99
CA ASN A 57 -8.38 -8.71 3.62
C ASN A 57 -9.69 -8.46 2.86
N PRO A 58 -9.94 -9.13 1.69
CA PRO A 58 -11.23 -9.04 0.99
C PRO A 58 -12.44 -9.44 1.83
N GLN A 59 -12.22 -10.04 2.99
CA GLN A 59 -13.24 -10.28 4.00
C GLN A 59 -13.34 -9.19 5.06
N ARG A 60 -12.69 -8.04 4.82
CA ARG A 60 -12.94 -6.76 5.48
C ARG A 60 -12.27 -6.52 6.83
N ILE A 61 -11.09 -7.09 7.06
CA ILE A 61 -10.25 -6.67 8.17
C ILE A 61 -9.84 -5.20 8.00
N ASP A 62 -9.59 -4.77 6.77
CA ASP A 62 -9.30 -3.42 6.34
C ASP A 62 -10.36 -2.39 6.76
N ASN A 63 -11.63 -2.79 6.85
CA ASN A 63 -12.70 -1.90 7.30
C ASN A 63 -12.55 -1.48 8.78
N PHE A 64 -11.83 -2.28 9.55
CA PHE A 64 -11.72 -2.09 10.98
C PHE A 64 -10.40 -1.48 11.41
N TYR A 65 -9.42 -1.36 10.46
CA TYR A 65 -8.11 -1.03 10.88
C TYR A 65 -7.16 -0.56 9.75
N ASN A 66 -6.39 0.43 10.08
CA ASN A 66 -5.41 1.06 9.21
C ASN A 66 -4.05 1.00 9.92
N ILE A 67 -3.00 0.56 9.24
CA ILE A 67 -1.68 0.42 9.84
C ILE A 67 -1.16 1.74 10.44
N PHE A 68 -1.56 2.88 9.89
CA PHE A 68 -1.20 4.21 10.41
C PHE A 68 -1.92 4.59 11.72
N GLN A 69 -2.80 3.72 12.23
CA GLN A 69 -3.36 3.82 13.58
C GLN A 69 -2.52 3.06 14.62
N PHE A 70 -1.49 2.33 14.19
CA PHE A 70 -0.60 1.64 15.11
C PHE A 70 0.42 2.60 15.68
N TYR A 71 0.60 2.52 17.00
CA TYR A 71 1.65 3.26 17.67
C TYR A 71 3.01 2.58 17.46
N ASN A 72 3.77 3.08 16.49
CA ASN A 72 5.11 2.62 16.16
C ASN A 72 5.87 3.77 15.51
N GLU A 73 7.13 3.97 15.88
CA GLU A 73 7.96 5.11 15.46
C GLU A 73 8.26 5.03 13.94
N GLU A 74 8.59 3.87 13.43
CA GLU A 74 8.92 3.64 12.03
C GLU A 74 7.70 3.87 11.12
N ILE A 75 6.50 3.46 11.58
CA ILE A 75 5.24 3.74 10.89
C ILE A 75 4.95 5.25 10.90
N TYR A 76 5.22 5.93 12.01
CA TYR A 76 5.07 7.38 12.06
C TYR A 76 6.08 8.11 11.18
N ASN A 77 7.31 7.61 11.06
CA ASN A 77 8.30 8.15 10.12
C ASN A 77 7.83 7.97 8.67
N LEU A 78 7.25 6.80 8.34
CA LEU A 78 6.63 6.57 7.03
C LEU A 78 5.48 7.56 6.79
N TYR A 79 4.58 7.74 7.75
CA TYR A 79 3.49 8.73 7.64
C TYR A 79 4.00 10.13 7.28
N LYS A 80 5.06 10.61 7.96
CA LYS A 80 5.68 11.91 7.66
C LYS A 80 6.24 11.97 6.24
N ALA A 81 6.91 10.91 5.80
CA ALA A 81 7.45 10.81 4.44
C ALA A 81 6.34 10.82 3.39
N LEU A 82 5.25 10.09 3.61
CA LEU A 82 4.10 10.06 2.71
C LEU A 82 3.43 11.42 2.58
N ARG A 83 3.32 12.16 3.69
CA ARG A 83 2.81 13.53 3.64
C ARG A 83 3.68 14.40 2.73
N SER A 84 4.99 14.32 2.84
CA SER A 84 5.92 15.10 2.01
C SER A 84 5.85 14.69 0.54
N LEU A 85 5.83 13.39 0.24
CA LEU A 85 5.67 12.87 -1.11
C LEU A 85 4.33 13.28 -1.74
N THR A 86 3.25 13.30 -0.94
CA THR A 86 1.93 13.73 -1.42
C THR A 86 1.92 15.22 -1.77
N ILE A 87 2.59 16.06 -0.97
CA ILE A 87 2.74 17.49 -1.30
C ILE A 87 3.50 17.65 -2.62
N GLU A 88 4.63 16.96 -2.80
CA GLU A 88 5.42 17.00 -4.05
C GLU A 88 4.57 16.53 -5.25
N ALA A 89 3.81 15.45 -5.09
CA ALA A 89 2.94 14.94 -6.13
C ALA A 89 1.80 15.93 -6.47
N CYS A 90 1.21 16.57 -5.46
CA CYS A 90 0.21 17.61 -5.66
C CYS A 90 0.77 18.80 -6.44
N GLU A 91 1.95 19.27 -6.08
CA GLU A 91 2.63 20.36 -6.83
C GLU A 91 2.88 19.95 -8.28
N TYR A 92 3.36 18.73 -8.51
CA TYR A 92 3.59 18.23 -9.86
C TYR A 92 2.31 18.16 -10.70
N TYR A 93 1.20 17.65 -10.13
CA TYR A 93 -0.07 17.47 -10.84
C TYR A 93 -1.02 18.67 -10.76
N GLY A 94 -0.59 19.79 -10.19
CA GLY A 94 -1.39 21.03 -10.08
C GLY A 94 -2.57 20.89 -9.12
N LEU A 95 -2.42 20.10 -8.05
CA LEU A 95 -3.41 19.94 -6.98
C LEU A 95 -3.05 20.83 -5.80
N ASP A 96 -4.05 21.30 -5.08
CA ASP A 96 -3.88 22.03 -3.83
C ASP A 96 -4.02 21.07 -2.65
N PHE A 97 -2.91 20.68 -2.03
CA PHE A 97 -2.86 19.73 -0.92
C PHE A 97 -3.75 20.17 0.25
N GLU A 98 -3.68 21.44 0.63
CA GLU A 98 -4.44 21.97 1.77
C GLU A 98 -5.94 22.04 1.50
N LYS A 99 -6.32 22.31 0.27
CA LYS A 99 -7.73 22.38 -0.15
C LYS A 99 -8.36 21.00 -0.25
N GLU A 100 -7.65 20.03 -0.80
CA GLU A 100 -8.17 18.66 -1.04
C GLU A 100 -8.36 17.86 0.24
N LYS A 101 -7.60 18.17 1.31
CA LYS A 101 -7.69 17.44 2.59
C LYS A 101 -7.54 15.94 2.40
N PHE A 102 -6.32 15.50 2.15
CA PHE A 102 -6.03 14.11 1.87
C PHE A 102 -6.17 13.22 3.11
N MET A 103 -6.64 12.02 2.83
CA MET A 103 -6.80 10.94 3.79
C MET A 103 -5.95 9.75 3.35
N LEU A 104 -5.40 9.03 4.31
CA LEU A 104 -4.49 7.91 4.12
C LEU A 104 -5.12 6.63 4.69
N HIS A 105 -5.14 5.59 3.88
CA HIS A 105 -5.41 4.21 4.28
C HIS A 105 -4.18 3.35 3.96
N GLY A 106 -3.82 2.43 4.86
CA GLY A 106 -2.67 1.57 4.64
C GLY A 106 -2.80 0.22 5.31
N TRP A 107 -2.17 -0.76 4.68
CA TRP A 107 -2.09 -2.15 5.13
C TRP A 107 -0.70 -2.72 4.87
N PHE A 108 -0.36 -3.79 5.52
CA PHE A 108 0.87 -4.49 5.20
C PHE A 108 0.60 -5.85 4.57
N ASN A 109 1.47 -6.23 3.66
CA ASN A 109 1.51 -7.53 3.01
C ASN A 109 2.69 -8.32 3.56
N SER A 110 2.47 -9.59 3.85
CA SER A 110 3.49 -10.53 4.33
C SER A 110 3.27 -11.85 3.61
N GLU A 111 4.12 -12.12 2.64
CA GLU A 111 4.03 -13.27 1.73
C GLU A 111 5.33 -14.08 1.79
N GLY A 112 5.20 -15.40 1.87
CA GLY A 112 6.32 -16.32 1.73
C GLY A 112 6.81 -16.47 0.28
N ASN A 113 7.51 -17.55 0.01
CA ASN A 113 8.14 -17.85 -1.28
C ASN A 113 7.18 -17.70 -2.47
N LYS A 114 7.62 -16.99 -3.50
CA LYS A 114 6.92 -16.82 -4.77
C LYS A 114 7.91 -17.06 -5.93
N ASN A 115 7.95 -18.29 -6.39
CA ASN A 115 8.95 -18.76 -7.36
C ASN A 115 8.58 -18.52 -8.83
N HIS A 116 7.34 -18.14 -9.13
CA HIS A 116 6.89 -17.92 -10.49
C HIS A 116 6.00 -16.69 -10.59
N VAL A 117 6.26 -15.85 -11.58
CA VAL A 117 5.41 -14.73 -11.95
C VAL A 117 5.23 -14.79 -13.46
N ASP A 118 3.99 -14.92 -13.88
CA ASP A 118 3.61 -14.79 -15.28
C ASP A 118 3.29 -13.32 -15.58
N LEU A 119 4.31 -12.61 -16.07
CA LEU A 119 4.19 -11.18 -16.40
C LEU A 119 3.34 -10.93 -17.66
N ASP A 120 3.12 -11.95 -18.48
CA ASP A 120 2.29 -11.86 -19.69
C ASP A 120 0.80 -12.06 -19.35
N ASN A 121 0.51 -12.74 -18.23
CA ASN A 121 -0.86 -12.94 -17.78
C ASN A 121 -1.45 -11.65 -17.19
N LYS A 122 -2.46 -11.10 -17.88
CA LYS A 122 -3.14 -9.88 -17.44
C LYS A 122 -3.85 -10.04 -16.09
N ASP A 123 -4.29 -11.25 -15.77
CA ASP A 123 -4.98 -11.57 -14.51
C ASP A 123 -4.03 -11.53 -13.29
N SER A 124 -2.71 -11.52 -13.53
CA SER A 124 -1.70 -11.34 -12.48
C SER A 124 -1.58 -9.89 -12.00
N TYR A 125 -2.19 -8.94 -12.72
CA TYR A 125 -2.14 -7.51 -12.42
C TYR A 125 -3.46 -7.06 -11.80
N HIS A 126 -3.37 -6.21 -10.82
CA HIS A 126 -4.51 -5.50 -10.24
C HIS A 126 -4.21 -4.00 -10.15
N ASP A 127 -5.24 -3.20 -10.08
CA ASP A 127 -5.14 -1.77 -9.81
C ASP A 127 -6.03 -1.39 -8.62
N HIS A 128 -5.91 -0.16 -8.17
CA HIS A 128 -6.71 0.40 -7.08
C HIS A 128 -7.80 1.34 -7.61
N SER A 129 -8.16 1.22 -8.88
CA SER A 129 -9.07 2.13 -9.58
C SER A 129 -10.51 1.63 -9.66
N GLU A 130 -11.09 1.05 -8.64
CA GLU A 130 -12.42 0.40 -8.63
C GLU A 130 -13.61 1.25 -9.12
N GLY A 131 -13.41 2.10 -10.10
CA GLY A 131 -14.46 2.69 -10.95
C GLY A 131 -15.36 3.74 -10.32
N LYS A 132 -15.19 4.15 -9.04
CA LYS A 132 -16.10 5.06 -8.33
C LYS A 132 -15.47 6.29 -7.69
N GLY A 133 -14.34 6.72 -8.14
CA GLY A 133 -13.58 7.79 -7.50
C GLY A 133 -12.35 7.17 -6.84
N PHE A 134 -11.26 7.42 -7.41
CA PHE A 134 -9.98 6.79 -7.16
C PHE A 134 -9.34 7.36 -5.92
N PRO A 135 -8.55 6.57 -5.17
CA PRO A 135 -7.43 7.23 -4.52
C PRO A 135 -6.70 8.03 -5.61
N TYR A 136 -6.21 9.22 -5.30
CA TYR A 136 -5.40 9.94 -6.29
C TYR A 136 -4.04 9.31 -6.42
N PHE A 137 -3.54 8.78 -5.29
CA PHE A 137 -2.23 8.18 -5.22
C PHE A 137 -2.30 6.81 -4.55
N HIS A 138 -1.47 5.93 -5.05
CA HIS A 138 -1.20 4.62 -4.48
C HIS A 138 0.31 4.43 -4.37
N GLY A 139 0.72 3.59 -3.43
CA GLY A 139 2.13 3.26 -3.30
C GLY A 139 2.42 2.18 -2.27
N TYR A 140 3.70 1.96 -2.06
CA TYR A 140 4.16 1.00 -1.07
C TYR A 140 5.53 1.39 -0.51
N TYR A 141 5.80 0.91 0.68
CA TYR A 141 7.07 1.01 1.37
C TYR A 141 7.69 -0.37 1.55
N CYS A 142 8.96 -0.52 1.21
CA CYS A 142 9.69 -1.78 1.28
C CYS A 142 10.30 -1.96 2.66
N VAL A 143 9.82 -2.96 3.42
CA VAL A 143 10.37 -3.36 4.71
C VAL A 143 11.36 -4.51 4.54
N ASN A 144 10.93 -5.60 3.90
CA ASN A 144 11.74 -6.75 3.54
C ASN A 144 11.30 -7.21 2.14
N ALA A 145 11.74 -6.52 1.10
CA ALA A 145 11.29 -6.73 -0.27
C ALA A 145 12.41 -6.77 -1.31
N GLU A 146 13.64 -6.43 -0.92
CA GLU A 146 14.81 -6.54 -1.78
C GLU A 146 15.33 -8.00 -1.78
N PRO A 147 15.61 -8.62 -2.94
CA PRO A 147 15.79 -8.04 -4.27
C PRO A 147 14.58 -8.17 -5.22
N SER A 148 13.36 -8.33 -4.75
CA SER A 148 12.20 -8.44 -5.64
C SER A 148 11.92 -7.14 -6.43
N SER A 149 10.99 -7.22 -7.39
CA SER A 149 10.51 -6.08 -8.16
C SER A 149 9.00 -5.97 -8.10
N THR A 150 8.47 -4.78 -8.39
CA THR A 150 7.05 -4.56 -8.68
C THR A 150 6.94 -4.11 -10.15
N TYR A 151 6.08 -4.76 -10.91
CA TYR A 151 5.88 -4.51 -12.32
C TYR A 151 4.61 -3.72 -12.54
N TYR A 152 4.68 -2.65 -13.34
CA TYR A 152 3.55 -1.78 -13.67
C TYR A 152 3.26 -1.80 -15.15
N ARG A 153 1.99 -1.68 -15.53
CA ARG A 153 1.54 -1.43 -16.91
C ARG A 153 1.08 0.02 -17.02
N ILE A 154 2.00 0.91 -17.41
CA ILE A 154 1.73 2.36 -17.47
C ILE A 154 1.21 2.77 -18.84
N HIS A 155 1.80 2.24 -19.91
CA HIS A 155 1.43 2.54 -21.28
C HIS A 155 1.32 1.25 -22.10
N GLY A 156 0.09 0.77 -22.27
CA GLY A 156 -0.16 -0.43 -23.06
C GLY A 156 0.21 -1.73 -22.32
N ASP A 157 0.64 -2.74 -23.08
CA ASP A 157 0.89 -4.08 -22.56
C ASP A 157 2.32 -4.30 -22.01
N SER A 158 3.22 -3.36 -22.25
CA SER A 158 4.61 -3.49 -21.77
C SER A 158 4.70 -3.28 -20.25
N ALA A 159 5.31 -4.22 -19.55
CA ALA A 159 5.58 -4.10 -18.14
C ALA A 159 6.80 -3.20 -17.88
N PHE A 160 6.63 -2.23 -16.99
CA PHE A 160 7.72 -1.42 -16.44
C PHE A 160 8.15 -2.03 -15.11
N GLU A 161 9.42 -2.38 -14.99
CA GLU A 161 9.98 -2.94 -13.77
C GLU A 161 10.42 -1.83 -12.81
N ASN A 162 9.92 -1.86 -11.58
CA ASN A 162 10.38 -1.05 -10.47
C ASN A 162 11.09 -1.95 -9.45
N VAL A 163 12.42 -1.89 -9.42
CA VAL A 163 13.23 -2.68 -8.49
C VAL A 163 13.00 -2.20 -7.06
N ASN A 164 12.61 -3.12 -6.19
CA ASN A 164 12.38 -2.81 -4.79
C ASN A 164 13.71 -2.60 -4.05
N LYS A 165 13.70 -1.60 -3.18
CA LYS A 165 14.81 -1.30 -2.26
C LYS A 165 14.25 -1.14 -0.86
N ASN A 166 14.82 -1.84 0.09
CA ASN A 166 14.43 -1.71 1.49
C ASN A 166 14.62 -0.26 1.97
N ASN A 167 13.75 0.20 2.86
CA ASN A 167 13.65 1.60 3.30
C ASN A 167 13.18 2.60 2.23
N ARG A 168 12.74 2.16 1.06
CA ARG A 168 12.18 3.04 0.02
C ARG A 168 10.66 3.07 0.07
N ALA A 169 10.09 4.27 0.20
CA ALA A 169 8.67 4.56 0.00
C ALA A 169 8.46 5.08 -1.42
N ILE A 170 7.45 4.59 -2.12
CA ILE A 170 7.13 4.94 -3.51
C ILE A 170 5.68 5.38 -3.58
N LEU A 171 5.42 6.48 -4.25
CA LEU A 171 4.09 7.02 -4.50
C LEU A 171 3.90 7.26 -6.00
N SER A 172 2.76 6.89 -6.54
CA SER A 172 2.38 7.16 -7.91
C SER A 172 0.89 7.47 -8.03
N GLU A 173 0.47 8.04 -9.14
CA GLU A 173 -0.97 8.13 -9.42
C GLU A 173 -1.58 6.73 -9.55
N THR A 174 -2.86 6.61 -9.24
CA THR A 174 -3.59 5.33 -9.36
C THR A 174 -4.01 5.03 -10.79
N GLY A 175 -4.58 3.84 -10.99
CA GLY A 175 -5.09 3.38 -12.28
C GLY A 175 -4.03 2.67 -13.13
N HIS A 176 -2.86 2.40 -12.57
CA HIS A 176 -1.85 1.58 -13.24
C HIS A 176 -1.86 0.16 -12.66
N PRO A 177 -2.26 -0.83 -13.46
CA PRO A 177 -2.21 -2.23 -13.04
C PRO A 177 -0.77 -2.61 -12.66
N HIS A 178 -0.62 -3.31 -11.54
CA HIS A 178 0.68 -3.75 -11.06
C HIS A 178 0.66 -5.18 -10.52
N SER A 179 1.82 -5.80 -10.51
CA SER A 179 2.03 -7.16 -10.04
C SER A 179 3.35 -7.28 -9.27
N ILE A 180 3.39 -8.21 -8.32
CA ILE A 180 4.58 -8.48 -7.51
C ILE A 180 5.46 -9.48 -8.24
N GLY A 181 6.77 -9.18 -8.31
CA GLY A 181 7.79 -10.05 -8.88
C GLY A 181 8.15 -11.26 -8.01
N LEU A 182 9.18 -11.97 -8.44
CA LEU A 182 9.70 -13.15 -7.74
C LEU A 182 10.17 -12.81 -6.32
N TRP A 183 9.90 -13.74 -5.40
CA TRP A 183 10.45 -13.74 -4.05
C TRP A 183 10.94 -15.16 -3.73
N PRO A 184 12.23 -15.43 -3.90
CA PRO A 184 12.78 -16.79 -3.85
C PRO A 184 13.12 -17.28 -2.43
N PHE A 185 12.90 -16.45 -1.40
CA PHE A 185 13.28 -16.75 -0.04
C PHE A 185 12.13 -17.39 0.75
N GLU A 186 12.49 -18.21 1.76
CA GLU A 186 11.53 -18.85 2.66
C GLU A 186 10.93 -17.84 3.66
N GLU A 187 11.65 -16.78 4.00
CA GLU A 187 11.14 -15.72 4.86
C GLU A 187 10.10 -14.85 4.13
N ASP A 188 9.24 -14.22 4.90
CA ASP A 188 8.20 -13.37 4.34
C ASP A 188 8.78 -12.12 3.64
N ARG A 189 8.32 -11.88 2.41
CA ARG A 189 8.41 -10.56 1.79
C ARG A 189 7.41 -9.64 2.47
N ILE A 190 7.88 -8.48 2.95
CA ILE A 190 7.05 -7.54 3.71
C ILE A 190 7.09 -6.17 3.06
N THR A 191 5.89 -5.67 2.74
CA THR A 191 5.68 -4.29 2.28
C THR A 191 4.52 -3.67 3.03
N ILE A 192 4.52 -2.35 3.18
CA ILE A 192 3.36 -1.56 3.62
C ILE A 192 2.81 -0.86 2.38
N ALA A 193 1.61 -1.23 1.96
CA ALA A 193 0.90 -0.58 0.87
C ALA A 193 -0.04 0.50 1.41
N TYR A 194 -0.35 1.50 0.60
CA TYR A 194 -1.20 2.62 0.99
C TYR A 194 -1.90 3.27 -0.18
N ASP A 195 -3.09 3.78 0.12
CA ASP A 195 -3.91 4.62 -0.75
C ASP A 195 -4.09 6.00 -0.13
N ILE A 196 -4.04 7.03 -0.96
CA ILE A 196 -4.21 8.42 -0.56
C ILE A 196 -5.30 9.07 -1.42
N THR A 197 -6.37 9.53 -0.77
CA THR A 197 -7.54 10.07 -1.45
C THR A 197 -8.00 11.39 -0.84
N PRO A 198 -8.56 12.34 -1.61
CA PRO A 198 -9.19 13.52 -1.05
C PRO A 198 -10.41 13.18 -0.20
N LEU A 199 -10.57 13.87 0.93
CA LEU A 199 -11.72 13.69 1.83
C LEU A 199 -13.07 13.79 1.10
N ARG A 200 -13.18 14.63 0.07
CA ARG A 200 -14.41 14.80 -0.71
C ARG A 200 -14.90 13.51 -1.36
N PHE A 201 -14.02 12.58 -1.72
CA PHE A 201 -14.42 11.29 -2.29
C PHE A 201 -14.98 10.34 -1.23
N ILE A 202 -14.41 10.36 -0.04
CA ILE A 202 -14.94 9.61 1.10
C ILE A 202 -16.31 10.16 1.49
N ALA A 203 -16.42 11.49 1.60
CA ALA A 203 -17.67 12.17 1.92
C ALA A 203 -18.77 11.96 0.85
N ALA A 204 -18.40 11.72 -0.40
CA ALA A 204 -19.32 11.38 -1.49
C ALA A 204 -19.77 9.91 -1.50
N GLY A 205 -19.39 9.11 -0.49
CA GLY A 205 -19.74 7.71 -0.35
C GLY A 205 -18.76 6.75 -1.03
N GLY A 206 -17.59 7.24 -1.45
CA GLY A 206 -16.48 6.39 -1.87
C GLY A 206 -15.69 5.92 -0.64
N TYR A 207 -15.37 4.61 -0.59
CA TYR A 207 -14.49 4.05 0.49
C TYR A 207 -14.97 4.32 1.94
N TYR A 208 -16.26 4.49 2.15
CA TYR A 208 -16.82 4.79 3.47
C TYR A 208 -16.70 3.63 4.48
N ASP A 209 -16.44 2.45 3.97
CA ASP A 209 -16.28 1.21 4.72
C ASP A 209 -14.82 0.94 5.14
N GLN A 210 -13.88 1.79 4.76
CA GLN A 210 -12.48 1.69 5.13
C GLN A 210 -12.12 2.64 6.27
N SER A 211 -11.08 2.29 7.01
CA SER A 211 -10.51 3.13 8.07
C SER A 211 -9.51 4.11 7.50
N TRP A 212 -9.80 5.39 7.59
CA TRP A 212 -8.97 6.47 7.06
C TRP A 212 -8.39 7.34 8.17
N VAL A 213 -7.12 7.77 8.01
CA VAL A 213 -6.50 8.79 8.85
C VAL A 213 -6.22 10.05 8.05
N PRO A 214 -6.35 11.26 8.63
CA PRO A 214 -5.96 12.50 7.96
C PRO A 214 -4.46 12.48 7.64
N LEU A 215 -4.06 13.00 6.47
CA LEU A 215 -2.66 13.11 6.06
C LEU A 215 -2.11 14.55 6.26
N GLY A 216 -2.92 15.49 6.66
CA GLY A 216 -2.55 16.89 6.81
C GLY A 216 -2.79 17.48 8.17
#